data_7efa41695bc279faa2f415421f7364f7
#
_entry.id   7efa41695bc279faa2f415421f7364f7
#
_cell.length_a   1.000
_cell.length_b   1.000
_cell.length_c   1.000
_cell.angle_alpha   90.00
_cell.angle_beta   90.00
_cell.angle_gamma   90.00
#
_symmetry.space_group_name_H-M   'P 1'
#
loop_
_entity.id
_entity.type
_entity.pdbx_description
1 polymer ?
#
loop_
_entity_poly.entity_id
_entity_poly.type
_entity_poly.pdbx_seq_one_letter_code
_entity_poly.pdbx_strand_id
1 'polypeptide(L)'
;KEYDIRENEVTFGTFPTDNKNLLAAVENLEEVLKTFDYNKLSVENSLTYDVLKCYLNMTERDAEYILYDEPMGLVSGVQTQLPVILSEYPFYEQSDVDTYLQLMKTIPEYFASLLKFEQKKSRLAYLCRIKWQSR
;
A
#
# COMPACT_ATOMS: atom_id res chain seq x y z
N LYS A 1 24.91 7.92 7.06
CA LYS A 1 23.68 8.04 7.89
C LYS A 1 22.98 6.70 7.79
N GLU A 2 23.11 5.90 8.83
CA GLU A 2 22.30 4.70 9.00
C GLU A 2 20.84 5.16 9.08
N TYR A 3 20.01 4.69 8.16
CA TYR A 3 18.58 4.82 8.30
C TYR A 3 18.20 3.86 9.43
N ASP A 4 17.67 4.40 10.52
CA ASP A 4 17.06 3.62 11.58
C ASP A 4 15.80 2.94 11.02
N ILE A 5 16.02 1.82 10.34
CA ILE A 5 14.94 0.94 9.92
C ILE A 5 14.50 0.26 11.21
N ARG A 6 13.47 0.80 11.85
CA ARG A 6 12.80 0.13 12.96
C ARG A 6 12.54 -1.31 12.52
N GLU A 7 12.84 -2.28 13.39
CA GLU A 7 12.44 -3.68 13.20
C GLU A 7 10.91 -3.71 13.07
N ASN A 8 10.45 -3.44 11.85
CA ASN A 8 9.03 -3.58 11.52
C ASN A 8 8.71 -5.06 11.55
N GLU A 9 7.56 -5.41 12.03
CA GLU A 9 7.06 -6.78 11.94
C GLU A 9 7.20 -7.29 10.52
N VAL A 10 7.85 -8.45 10.37
CA VAL A 10 8.06 -9.10 9.08
C VAL A 10 6.72 -9.62 8.59
N THR A 11 6.12 -8.94 7.64
CA THR A 11 4.78 -9.25 7.12
C THR A 11 4.64 -8.84 5.66
N PHE A 12 3.75 -9.52 4.92
CA PHE A 12 3.32 -9.08 3.59
C PHE A 12 2.35 -7.88 3.64
N GLY A 13 1.95 -7.43 4.84
CA GLY A 13 0.95 -6.40 5.00
C GLY A 13 -0.48 -6.93 4.83
N THR A 14 -1.41 -6.01 4.60
CA THR A 14 -2.83 -6.32 4.45
C THR A 14 -3.46 -5.45 3.37
N PHE A 15 -4.54 -5.94 2.74
CA PHE A 15 -5.33 -5.15 1.81
C PHE A 15 -6.34 -4.30 2.57
N PRO A 16 -6.24 -2.97 2.50
CA PRO A 16 -7.18 -2.09 3.18
C PRO A 16 -8.55 -2.15 2.50
N THR A 17 -9.61 -2.21 3.29
CA THR A 17 -10.97 -2.17 2.79
C THR A 17 -11.60 -0.78 2.84
N ASP A 18 -10.93 0.19 3.45
CA ASP A 18 -11.29 1.61 3.48
C ASP A 18 -10.03 2.49 3.42
N ASN A 19 -10.23 3.77 3.21
CA ASN A 19 -9.17 4.75 3.01
C ASN A 19 -8.82 5.55 4.28
N LYS A 20 -9.40 5.25 5.44
CA LYS A 20 -9.25 6.07 6.66
C LYS A 20 -7.82 6.20 7.13
N ASN A 21 -7.10 5.06 7.20
CA ASN A 21 -5.71 5.04 7.65
C ASN A 21 -4.81 5.78 6.65
N LEU A 22 -5.08 5.63 5.35
CA LEU A 22 -4.33 6.30 4.30
C LEU A 22 -4.54 7.82 4.39
N LEU A 23 -5.79 8.28 4.50
CA LEU A 23 -6.10 9.70 4.63
C LEU A 23 -5.51 10.31 5.90
N ALA A 24 -5.58 9.61 7.04
CA ALA A 24 -4.95 10.07 8.27
C ALA A 24 -3.42 10.17 8.16
N ALA A 25 -2.79 9.24 7.43
CA ALA A 25 -1.35 9.31 7.18
C ALA A 25 -0.98 10.48 6.25
N VAL A 26 -1.78 10.73 5.20
CA VAL A 26 -1.60 11.87 4.30
C VAL A 26 -1.74 13.18 5.07
N GLU A 27 -2.79 13.34 5.88
CA GLU A 27 -3.04 14.53 6.70
C GLU A 27 -1.86 14.80 7.65
N ASN A 28 -1.37 13.78 8.36
CA ASN A 28 -0.20 13.92 9.24
C ASN A 28 1.05 14.38 8.47
N LEU A 29 1.30 13.82 7.28
CA LEU A 29 2.45 14.20 6.47
C LEU A 29 2.31 15.63 5.91
N GLU A 30 1.10 16.04 5.55
CA GLU A 30 0.83 17.43 5.15
C GLU A 30 1.07 18.41 6.30
N GLU A 31 0.67 18.06 7.52
CA GLU A 31 0.94 18.90 8.69
C GLU A 31 2.43 19.05 8.92
N VAL A 32 3.20 17.95 8.83
CA VAL A 32 4.66 18.02 8.92
C VAL A 32 5.23 18.88 7.79
N LEU A 33 4.74 18.74 6.57
CA LEU A 33 5.21 19.52 5.43
C LEU A 33 4.96 21.02 5.63
N LYS A 34 3.82 21.40 6.20
CA LYS A 34 3.47 22.80 6.53
C LYS A 34 4.41 23.46 7.56
N THR A 35 5.14 22.68 8.36
CA THR A 35 6.10 23.22 9.33
C THR A 35 7.35 23.82 8.68
N PHE A 36 7.64 23.46 7.42
CA PHE A 36 8.79 23.99 6.69
C PHE A 36 8.47 25.34 6.04
N ASP A 37 9.34 26.34 6.29
CA ASP A 37 9.25 27.63 5.61
C ASP A 37 9.83 27.51 4.19
N TYR A 38 8.96 27.45 3.19
CA TYR A 38 9.32 27.26 1.78
C TYR A 38 10.37 28.27 1.30
N ASN A 39 10.31 29.54 1.77
CA ASN A 39 11.23 30.58 1.34
C ASN A 39 12.65 30.42 1.89
N LYS A 40 12.84 29.57 2.89
CA LYS A 40 14.15 29.23 3.47
C LYS A 40 14.74 27.93 2.94
N LEU A 41 14.03 27.25 2.07
CA LEU A 41 14.52 26.01 1.45
C LEU A 41 15.58 26.32 0.37
N SER A 42 16.54 25.41 0.22
CA SER A 42 17.43 25.43 -0.95
C SER A 42 16.63 25.08 -2.21
N VAL A 43 17.17 25.38 -3.40
CA VAL A 43 16.52 25.04 -4.69
C VAL A 43 16.19 23.54 -4.79
N GLU A 44 17.09 22.67 -4.33
CA GLU A 44 16.90 21.23 -4.31
C GLU A 44 15.78 20.81 -3.34
N ASN A 45 15.77 21.39 -2.13
CA ASN A 45 14.76 21.09 -1.13
C ASN A 45 13.38 21.67 -1.49
N SER A 46 13.31 22.81 -2.19
CA SER A 46 12.04 23.37 -2.68
C SER A 46 11.43 22.46 -3.74
N LEU A 47 12.25 21.90 -4.64
CA LEU A 47 11.76 20.92 -5.61
C LEU A 47 11.23 19.66 -4.90
N THR A 48 11.97 19.15 -3.90
CA THR A 48 11.52 17.99 -3.11
C THR A 48 10.21 18.29 -2.39
N TYR A 49 10.06 19.48 -1.82
CA TYR A 49 8.81 19.94 -1.20
C TYR A 49 7.63 19.94 -2.16
N ASP A 50 7.82 20.50 -3.37
CA ASP A 50 6.78 20.58 -4.40
C ASP A 50 6.37 19.19 -4.89
N VAL A 51 7.33 18.28 -5.10
CA VAL A 51 7.07 16.89 -5.48
C VAL A 51 6.29 16.16 -4.39
N LEU A 52 6.70 16.28 -3.12
CA LEU A 52 6.00 15.66 -2.01
C LEU A 52 4.57 16.20 -1.87
N LYS A 53 4.38 17.49 -1.98
CA LYS A 53 3.05 18.13 -1.93
C LYS A 53 2.15 17.64 -3.08
N CYS A 54 2.69 17.55 -4.28
CA CYS A 54 1.97 17.01 -5.43
C CYS A 54 1.58 15.54 -5.19
N TYR A 55 2.51 14.73 -4.69
CA TYR A 55 2.28 13.32 -4.39
C TYR A 55 1.19 13.13 -3.32
N LEU A 56 1.21 13.88 -2.22
CA LEU A 56 0.20 13.82 -1.18
C LEU A 56 -1.20 14.17 -1.72
N ASN A 57 -1.31 15.26 -2.48
CA ASN A 57 -2.57 15.64 -3.14
C ASN A 57 -3.11 14.55 -4.10
N MET A 58 -2.23 13.88 -4.85
CA MET A 58 -2.62 12.76 -5.71
C MET A 58 -3.10 11.58 -4.88
N THR A 59 -2.35 11.22 -3.83
CA THR A 59 -2.70 10.12 -2.93
C THR A 59 -4.05 10.34 -2.24
N GLU A 60 -4.35 11.56 -1.81
CA GLU A 60 -5.65 11.92 -1.22
C GLU A 60 -6.79 11.69 -2.21
N ARG A 61 -6.64 12.14 -3.45
CA ARG A 61 -7.64 11.94 -4.51
C ARG A 61 -7.82 10.48 -4.88
N ASP A 62 -6.72 9.74 -4.99
CA ASP A 62 -6.73 8.33 -5.37
C ASP A 62 -7.28 7.44 -4.24
N ALA A 63 -7.25 7.91 -2.98
CA ALA A 63 -7.82 7.21 -1.86
C ALA A 63 -9.32 6.91 -1.99
N GLU A 64 -10.08 7.68 -2.78
CA GLU A 64 -11.49 7.41 -3.06
C GLU A 64 -11.67 6.16 -3.95
N TYR A 65 -10.63 5.79 -4.72
CA TYR A 65 -10.64 4.72 -5.71
C TYR A 65 -9.98 3.43 -5.24
N ILE A 66 -9.68 3.29 -3.95
CA ILE A 66 -8.96 2.15 -3.37
C ILE A 66 -9.57 0.78 -3.75
N LEU A 67 -10.89 0.70 -3.93
CA LEU A 67 -11.57 -0.53 -4.31
C LEU A 67 -11.58 -0.80 -5.83
N TYR A 68 -10.99 0.08 -6.64
CA TYR A 68 -10.80 -0.14 -8.08
C TYR A 68 -9.50 -0.88 -8.38
N ASP A 69 -8.62 -1.06 -7.39
CA ASP A 69 -7.43 -1.89 -7.54
C ASP A 69 -7.78 -3.32 -7.94
N GLU A 70 -6.90 -3.92 -8.77
CA GLU A 70 -7.04 -5.28 -9.30
C GLU A 70 -5.89 -6.19 -8.77
N PRO A 71 -5.85 -6.50 -7.46
CA PRO A 71 -4.77 -7.29 -6.88
C PRO A 71 -4.72 -8.73 -7.41
N MET A 72 -5.82 -9.23 -7.97
CA MET A 72 -5.95 -10.57 -8.57
C MET A 72 -5.86 -10.54 -10.10
N GLY A 73 -5.07 -9.64 -10.67
CA GLY A 73 -4.87 -9.55 -12.13
C GLY A 73 -4.31 -10.83 -12.73
N LEU A 74 -4.70 -11.13 -13.99
CA LEU A 74 -4.33 -12.38 -14.67
C LEU A 74 -2.81 -12.58 -14.85
N VAL A 75 -2.07 -11.50 -15.08
CA VAL A 75 -0.62 -11.55 -15.38
C VAL A 75 0.22 -11.13 -14.17
N SER A 76 -0.17 -10.06 -13.52
CA SER A 76 0.61 -9.42 -12.43
C SER A 76 -0.08 -9.48 -11.06
N GLY A 77 -1.06 -10.38 -10.92
CA GLY A 77 -1.77 -10.53 -9.65
C GLY A 77 -0.92 -11.21 -8.57
N VAL A 78 -1.33 -11.02 -7.32
CA VAL A 78 -0.68 -11.59 -6.13
C VAL A 78 -0.47 -13.09 -6.25
N GLN A 79 -1.43 -13.81 -6.83
CA GLN A 79 -1.36 -15.26 -7.01
C GLN A 79 -0.20 -15.72 -7.92
N THR A 80 0.25 -14.86 -8.83
CA THR A 80 1.38 -15.13 -9.71
C THR A 80 2.69 -14.57 -9.19
N GLN A 81 2.66 -13.40 -8.56
CA GLN A 81 3.85 -12.70 -8.09
C GLN A 81 4.40 -13.28 -6.78
N LEU A 82 3.53 -13.67 -5.85
CA LEU A 82 3.97 -14.15 -4.54
C LEU A 82 4.87 -15.40 -4.62
N PRO A 83 4.56 -16.44 -5.40
CA PRO A 83 5.45 -17.58 -5.57
C PRO A 83 6.82 -17.20 -6.16
N VAL A 84 6.85 -16.24 -7.09
CA VAL A 84 8.11 -15.77 -7.70
C VAL A 84 8.95 -15.06 -6.65
N ILE A 85 8.38 -14.11 -5.90
CA ILE A 85 9.07 -13.37 -4.84
C ILE A 85 9.64 -14.35 -3.79
N LEU A 86 8.87 -15.35 -3.40
CA LEU A 86 9.31 -16.36 -2.43
C LEU A 86 10.42 -17.25 -2.98
N SER A 87 10.40 -17.60 -4.28
CA SER A 87 11.42 -18.42 -4.89
C SER A 87 12.74 -17.69 -5.13
N GLU A 88 12.70 -16.38 -5.28
CA GLU A 88 13.86 -15.52 -5.51
C GLU A 88 14.40 -14.87 -4.22
N TYR A 89 13.88 -15.27 -3.05
CA TYR A 89 14.32 -14.71 -1.77
C TYR A 89 15.79 -15.07 -1.50
N PRO A 90 16.68 -14.09 -1.32
CA PRO A 90 18.09 -14.35 -1.10
C PRO A 90 18.35 -14.76 0.36
N PHE A 91 19.21 -15.77 0.56
CA PHE A 91 19.64 -16.23 1.87
C PHE A 91 21.16 -15.99 1.99
N TYR A 92 21.58 -15.00 2.73
CA TYR A 92 22.98 -14.68 3.00
C TYR A 92 23.41 -15.11 4.40
N GLU A 93 22.48 -15.02 5.37
CA GLU A 93 22.74 -15.29 6.78
C GLU A 93 21.62 -16.16 7.37
N GLN A 94 21.86 -16.72 8.56
CA GLN A 94 20.87 -17.53 9.27
C GLN A 94 19.61 -16.72 9.65
N SER A 95 19.78 -15.44 9.94
CA SER A 95 18.70 -14.49 10.20
C SER A 95 17.72 -14.35 9.04
N ASP A 96 18.19 -14.50 7.78
CA ASP A 96 17.34 -14.45 6.59
C ASP A 96 16.38 -15.62 6.53
N VAL A 97 16.83 -16.80 6.99
CA VAL A 97 15.97 -17.99 7.08
C VAL A 97 14.86 -17.78 8.12
N ASP A 98 15.19 -17.21 9.28
CA ASP A 98 14.21 -16.93 10.32
C ASP A 98 13.19 -15.88 9.85
N THR A 99 13.65 -14.84 9.17
CA THR A 99 12.83 -13.80 8.55
C THR A 99 11.90 -14.39 7.49
N TYR A 100 12.42 -15.26 6.61
CA TYR A 100 11.63 -15.94 5.59
C TYR A 100 10.54 -16.83 6.21
N LEU A 101 10.87 -17.59 7.26
CA LEU A 101 9.89 -18.43 7.97
C LEU A 101 8.80 -17.60 8.67
N GLN A 102 9.17 -16.44 9.22
CA GLN A 102 8.18 -15.50 9.76
C GLN A 102 7.27 -14.96 8.66
N LEU A 103 7.84 -14.54 7.55
CA LEU A 103 7.09 -14.05 6.39
C LEU A 103 6.09 -15.09 5.88
N MET A 104 6.52 -16.35 5.76
CA MET A 104 5.65 -17.47 5.39
C MET A 104 4.44 -17.65 6.33
N LYS A 105 4.62 -17.41 7.62
CA LYS A 105 3.52 -17.50 8.60
C LYS A 105 2.46 -16.42 8.42
N THR A 106 2.78 -15.28 7.78
CA THR A 106 1.84 -14.18 7.54
C THR A 106 1.00 -14.37 6.26
N ILE A 107 1.33 -15.34 5.40
CA ILE A 107 0.60 -15.61 4.15
C ILE A 107 -0.90 -15.85 4.38
N PRO A 108 -1.34 -16.66 5.35
CA PRO A 108 -2.76 -16.87 5.57
C PRO A 108 -3.53 -15.59 5.90
N GLU A 109 -2.94 -14.71 6.72
CA GLU A 109 -3.53 -13.42 7.07
C GLU A 109 -3.57 -12.47 5.88
N TYR A 110 -2.51 -12.43 5.10
CA TYR A 110 -2.43 -11.68 3.86
C TYR A 110 -3.56 -12.05 2.90
N PHE A 111 -3.76 -13.36 2.61
CA PHE A 111 -4.86 -13.82 1.75
C PHE A 111 -6.24 -13.65 2.39
N ALA A 112 -6.36 -13.72 3.71
CA ALA A 112 -7.62 -13.43 4.39
C ALA A 112 -8.02 -11.95 4.24
N SER A 113 -7.03 -11.04 4.27
CA SER A 113 -7.27 -9.61 3.99
C SER A 113 -7.65 -9.36 2.54
N LEU A 114 -6.99 -10.02 1.59
CA LEU A 114 -7.31 -9.98 0.16
C LEU A 114 -8.74 -10.47 -0.10
N LEU A 115 -9.14 -11.57 0.53
CA LEU A 115 -10.51 -12.08 0.39
C LEU A 115 -11.56 -11.07 0.87
N LYS A 116 -11.31 -10.40 2.00
CA LYS A 116 -12.20 -9.34 2.51
C LYS A 116 -12.29 -8.16 1.54
N PHE A 117 -11.15 -7.77 0.95
CA PHE A 117 -11.09 -6.71 -0.06
C PHE A 117 -11.93 -7.07 -1.29
N GLU A 118 -11.72 -8.26 -1.88
CA GLU A 118 -12.47 -8.72 -3.06
C GLU A 118 -13.97 -8.89 -2.77
N GLN A 119 -14.35 -9.38 -1.60
CA GLN A 119 -15.75 -9.46 -1.18
C GLN A 119 -16.40 -8.08 -1.11
N LYS A 120 -15.71 -7.07 -0.59
CA LYS A 120 -16.23 -5.70 -0.54
C LYS A 120 -16.37 -5.11 -1.94
N LYS A 121 -15.36 -5.28 -2.78
CA LYS A 121 -15.34 -4.89 -4.20
C LYS A 121 -16.48 -5.53 -4.98
N SER A 122 -16.68 -6.84 -4.83
CA SER A 122 -17.75 -7.58 -5.50
C SER A 122 -19.15 -7.08 -5.12
N ARG A 123 -19.38 -6.72 -3.86
CA ARG A 123 -20.67 -6.14 -3.43
C ARG A 123 -20.95 -4.81 -4.12
N LEU A 124 -19.95 -3.96 -4.28
CA LEU A 124 -20.11 -2.68 -4.98
C LEU A 124 -20.33 -2.85 -6.48
N ALA A 125 -19.60 -3.75 -7.12
CA ALA A 125 -19.78 -4.09 -8.53
C ALA A 125 -21.16 -4.69 -8.81
N TYR A 126 -21.69 -5.49 -7.89
CA TYR A 126 -23.05 -6.05 -8.00
C TYR A 126 -24.12 -4.95 -7.95
N LEU A 127 -23.97 -3.96 -7.08
CA LEU A 127 -24.90 -2.82 -7.00
C LEU A 127 -24.87 -1.97 -8.29
N CYS A 128 -23.69 -1.77 -8.90
CA CYS A 128 -23.58 -1.09 -10.18
C CYS A 128 -24.26 -1.87 -11.31
N ARG A 129 -24.16 -3.20 -11.31
CA ARG A 129 -24.76 -4.08 -12.32
C ARG A 129 -26.29 -4.07 -12.27
N ILE A 130 -26.88 -4.06 -11.08
CA ILE A 130 -28.34 -3.99 -10.90
C ILE A 130 -28.88 -2.63 -11.42
N LYS A 131 -28.22 -1.51 -11.17
CA LYS A 131 -28.61 -0.21 -11.71
C LYS A 131 -28.59 -0.14 -13.24
N TRP A 132 -27.69 -0.89 -13.90
CA TRP A 132 -27.61 -0.92 -15.36
C TRP A 132 -28.73 -1.76 -16.00
N GLN A 133 -29.22 -2.78 -15.33
CA GLN A 133 -30.32 -3.64 -15.85
C GLN A 133 -31.72 -3.03 -15.63
N SER A 134 -31.85 -2.00 -14.80
CA SER A 134 -33.14 -1.34 -14.53
C SER A 134 -33.41 -0.07 -15.39
N ARG A 135 -32.61 0.19 -16.42
CA ARG A 135 -32.83 1.19 -17.45
C ARG A 135 -33.01 0.52 -18.81
#